data_2b193e5845c083e01015e39d483d8c76
#
_entry.id   2b193e5845c083e01015e39d483d8c76
#
_cell.length_a   1.000
_cell.length_b   1.000
_cell.length_c   1.000
_cell.angle_alpha   90.00
_cell.angle_beta   90.00
_cell.angle_gamma   90.00
#
_symmetry.space_group_name_H-M   'P 1'
#
loop_
_entity.id
_entity.type
_entity.pdbx_description
1 polymer ?
#
loop_
_entity_poly.entity_id
_entity_poly.type
_entity_poly.pdbx_seq_one_letter_code
_entity_poly.pdbx_strand_id
1 'polypeptide(L)'
;MDYIKQELSQLRVQTKVVIVPSAREIHHINPLPQPAYPESLFPQGFEPVLLGNPQMFRINDINVGVISADVIKDLCTATHNRNIQGGKIEECVKSVLQQRTFYPLYPGNQATPIEWEQY
;
A
#
# COMPACT_ATOMS: atom_id res chain seq x y z
N MET A 1 -9.34 -3.32 17.71
CA MET A 1 -8.78 -4.62 17.30
C MET A 1 -9.62 -5.80 17.76
N ASP A 2 -10.19 -5.76 18.98
CA ASP A 2 -11.06 -6.82 19.50
C ASP A 2 -12.31 -7.03 18.65
N TYR A 3 -12.87 -5.97 18.05
CA TYR A 3 -14.02 -6.05 17.17
C TYR A 3 -13.75 -6.94 15.94
N ILE A 4 -12.62 -6.76 15.26
CA ILE A 4 -12.26 -7.58 14.08
C ILE A 4 -12.13 -9.06 14.47
N LYS A 5 -11.48 -9.34 15.60
CA LYS A 5 -11.33 -10.70 16.11
C LYS A 5 -12.68 -11.34 16.42
N GLN A 6 -13.60 -10.60 17.03
CA GLN A 6 -14.95 -11.04 17.37
C GLN A 6 -15.76 -11.35 16.11
N GLU A 7 -15.75 -10.47 15.12
CA GLU A 7 -16.46 -10.66 13.85
C GLU A 7 -15.91 -11.87 13.07
N LEU A 8 -14.58 -12.01 12.98
CA LEU A 8 -13.94 -13.15 12.29
C LEU A 8 -14.28 -14.50 12.98
N SER A 9 -14.39 -14.51 14.30
CA SER A 9 -14.77 -15.73 15.04
C SER A 9 -16.22 -16.15 14.80
N GLN A 10 -17.12 -15.20 14.56
CA GLN A 10 -18.53 -15.45 14.24
C GLN A 10 -18.74 -16.02 12.85
N LEU A 11 -17.90 -15.62 11.89
CA LEU A 11 -18.05 -16.03 10.49
C LEU A 11 -17.68 -17.49 10.20
N ARG A 12 -17.11 -18.24 11.15
CA ARG A 12 -16.62 -19.62 11.01
C ARG A 12 -15.72 -19.85 9.79
N VAL A 13 -15.10 -18.80 9.26
CA VAL A 13 -14.23 -18.84 8.10
C VAL A 13 -12.80 -18.63 8.55
N GLN A 14 -11.86 -19.43 8.07
CA GLN A 14 -10.44 -19.19 8.27
C GLN A 14 -9.99 -18.02 7.38
N THR A 15 -10.18 -16.81 7.87
CA THR A 15 -9.75 -15.59 7.19
C THR A 15 -8.37 -15.22 7.69
N LYS A 16 -7.41 -15.10 6.77
CA LYS A 16 -6.11 -14.49 7.07
C LYS A 16 -6.18 -12.98 6.90
N VAL A 17 -5.80 -12.26 7.94
CA VAL A 17 -5.73 -10.79 7.92
C VAL A 17 -4.32 -10.38 7.56
N VAL A 18 -4.19 -9.52 6.56
CA VAL A 18 -2.92 -8.91 6.16
C VAL A 18 -2.96 -7.45 6.57
N ILE A 19 -1.93 -6.98 7.26
CA ILE A 19 -1.83 -5.59 7.72
C ILE A 19 -0.61 -4.94 7.09
N VAL A 20 -0.84 -3.76 6.49
CA VAL A 20 0.18 -2.93 5.86
C VAL A 20 0.14 -1.53 6.49
N PRO A 21 1.28 -0.91 6.82
CA PRO A 21 1.31 0.45 7.34
C PRO A 21 0.74 1.45 6.35
N SER A 22 0.19 2.53 6.88
CA SER A 22 -0.27 3.65 6.06
C SER A 22 0.79 4.76 6.00
N ALA A 23 0.97 5.36 4.83
CA ALA A 23 1.80 6.57 4.68
C ALA A 23 1.26 7.78 5.48
N ARG A 24 0.02 7.70 5.99
CA ARG A 24 -0.66 8.74 6.79
C ARG A 24 -0.86 8.35 8.24
N GLU A 25 -0.13 7.34 8.71
CA GLU A 25 -0.27 6.83 10.08
C GLU A 25 0.47 7.73 11.08
N ILE A 26 -0.19 8.05 12.20
CA ILE A 26 0.41 8.88 13.25
C ILE A 26 1.47 8.11 14.04
N HIS A 27 1.25 6.81 14.23
CA HIS A 27 2.13 5.96 15.06
C HIS A 27 3.35 5.42 14.31
N HIS A 28 3.40 5.56 13.00
CA HIS A 28 4.42 4.96 12.15
C HIS A 28 4.88 5.95 11.07
N ILE A 29 5.53 7.02 11.51
CA ILE A 29 5.95 8.16 10.68
C ILE A 29 7.29 7.82 9.98
N ASN A 30 7.36 6.71 9.29
CA ASN A 30 8.53 6.39 8.48
C ASN A 30 8.25 6.77 7.02
N PRO A 31 9.28 7.25 6.30
CA PRO A 31 9.19 7.40 4.86
C PRO A 31 9.01 6.03 4.18
N LEU A 32 8.55 6.03 2.93
CA LEU A 32 8.55 4.83 2.11
C LEU A 32 9.99 4.45 1.71
N PRO A 33 10.39 3.19 1.80
CA PRO A 33 9.61 2.03 2.24
C PRO A 33 9.46 1.94 3.77
N GLN A 34 8.23 1.70 4.23
CA GLN A 34 7.94 1.54 5.65
C GLN A 34 8.11 0.09 6.08
N PRO A 35 8.76 -0.19 7.22
CA PRO A 35 8.82 -1.53 7.78
C PRO A 35 7.44 -2.01 8.25
N ALA A 36 7.26 -3.31 8.39
CA ALA A 36 6.06 -3.89 8.97
C ALA A 36 5.88 -3.44 10.43
N TYR A 37 4.64 -3.43 10.91
CA TYR A 37 4.37 -3.20 12.33
C TYR A 37 5.00 -4.29 13.20
N PRO A 38 5.48 -3.96 14.40
CA PRO A 38 5.92 -4.97 15.35
C PRO A 38 4.74 -5.78 15.90
N GLU A 39 4.93 -7.09 16.07
CA GLU A 39 3.90 -8.01 16.58
C GLU A 39 3.35 -7.59 17.95
N SER A 40 4.17 -6.93 18.76
CA SER A 40 3.80 -6.45 20.09
C SER A 40 2.64 -5.44 20.11
N LEU A 41 2.28 -4.84 18.98
CA LEU A 41 1.12 -3.95 18.87
C LEU A 41 -0.22 -4.68 18.84
N PHE A 42 -0.20 -6.00 18.66
CA PHE A 42 -1.41 -6.78 18.49
C PHE A 42 -1.71 -7.63 19.74
N PRO A 43 -3.00 -7.83 20.07
CA PRO A 43 -3.37 -8.62 21.22
C PRO A 43 -3.01 -10.10 21.03
N GLN A 44 -2.70 -10.80 22.12
CA GLN A 44 -2.40 -12.23 22.09
C GLN A 44 -3.53 -13.03 21.43
N GLY A 45 -3.15 -14.00 20.58
CA GLY A 45 -4.08 -14.82 19.84
C GLY A 45 -4.72 -14.15 18.60
N PHE A 46 -4.23 -12.98 18.21
CA PHE A 46 -4.47 -12.40 16.89
C PHE A 46 -3.15 -12.41 16.12
N GLU A 47 -3.07 -13.25 15.11
CA GLU A 47 -1.85 -13.50 14.33
C GLU A 47 -2.03 -13.03 12.88
N PRO A 48 -1.98 -11.71 12.63
CA PRO A 48 -2.04 -11.16 11.27
C PRO A 48 -0.74 -11.40 10.53
N VAL A 49 -0.80 -11.42 9.22
CA VAL A 49 0.39 -11.32 8.37
C VAL A 49 0.78 -9.84 8.30
N LEU A 50 1.94 -9.50 8.85
CA LEU A 50 2.45 -8.13 8.89
C LEU A 50 3.39 -7.90 7.71
N LEU A 51 3.06 -6.94 6.87
CA LEU A 51 3.84 -6.58 5.68
C LEU A 51 4.34 -5.14 5.76
N GLY A 52 5.44 -4.86 5.07
CA GLY A 52 5.93 -3.50 4.85
C GLY A 52 5.09 -2.74 3.82
N ASN A 53 5.43 -1.49 3.59
CA ASN A 53 4.78 -0.61 2.60
C ASN A 53 5.84 0.14 1.79
N PRO A 54 5.95 -0.10 0.46
CA PRO A 54 5.20 -1.08 -0.33
C PRO A 54 5.71 -2.51 -0.14
N GLN A 55 4.90 -3.50 -0.51
CA GLN A 55 5.27 -4.90 -0.43
C GLN A 55 4.63 -5.73 -1.55
N MET A 56 5.38 -6.72 -2.03
CA MET A 56 4.85 -7.79 -2.88
C MET A 56 4.65 -9.05 -2.04
N PHE A 57 3.53 -9.73 -2.23
CA PHE A 57 3.27 -11.03 -1.63
C PHE A 57 2.49 -11.93 -2.58
N ARG A 58 2.37 -13.20 -2.24
CA ARG A 58 1.70 -14.19 -3.08
C ARG A 58 0.53 -14.81 -2.36
N ILE A 59 -0.61 -14.88 -3.05
CA ILE A 59 -1.79 -15.61 -2.60
C ILE A 59 -2.02 -16.73 -3.61
N ASN A 60 -1.80 -17.98 -3.20
CA ASN A 60 -1.79 -19.13 -4.11
C ASN A 60 -0.81 -18.87 -5.27
N ASP A 61 -1.33 -18.73 -6.50
CA ASP A 61 -0.52 -18.48 -7.71
C ASP A 61 -0.58 -17.04 -8.19
N ILE A 62 -1.22 -16.14 -7.44
CA ILE A 62 -1.38 -14.72 -7.79
C ILE A 62 -0.39 -13.88 -6.99
N ASN A 63 0.45 -13.11 -7.69
CA ASN A 63 1.29 -12.10 -7.07
C ASN A 63 0.48 -10.82 -6.85
N VAL A 64 0.49 -10.32 -5.62
CA VAL A 64 -0.23 -9.12 -5.21
C VAL A 64 0.79 -8.07 -4.76
N GLY A 65 0.74 -6.90 -5.36
CA GLY A 65 1.49 -5.73 -4.93
C GLY A 65 0.58 -4.80 -4.14
N VAL A 66 1.07 -4.29 -3.01
CA VAL A 66 0.33 -3.35 -2.17
C VAL A 66 1.18 -2.12 -1.86
N ILE A 67 0.55 -0.97 -1.95
CA ILE A 67 1.08 0.32 -1.49
C ILE A 67 -0.06 1.15 -0.92
N SER A 68 0.17 1.81 0.22
CA SER A 68 -0.84 2.66 0.87
C SER A 68 -0.77 4.14 0.45
N ALA A 69 0.16 4.54 -0.43
CA ALA A 69 0.22 5.89 -0.97
C ALA A 69 -0.82 6.09 -2.09
N ASP A 70 -1.31 7.33 -2.25
CA ASP A 70 -2.28 7.72 -3.29
C ASP A 70 -1.61 7.94 -4.66
N VAL A 71 -0.88 6.93 -5.15
CA VAL A 71 -0.04 7.00 -6.35
C VAL A 71 -0.79 7.54 -7.57
N ILE A 72 -1.98 7.03 -7.83
CA ILE A 72 -2.78 7.44 -9.01
C ILE A 72 -3.20 8.90 -8.90
N LYS A 73 -3.60 9.33 -7.70
CA LYS A 73 -3.96 10.73 -7.45
C LYS A 73 -2.76 11.65 -7.66
N ASP A 74 -1.60 11.28 -7.12
CA ASP A 74 -0.37 12.07 -7.23
C ASP A 74 0.07 12.19 -8.69
N LEU A 75 0.05 11.08 -9.44
CA LEU A 75 0.32 11.07 -10.88
C LEU A 75 -0.68 11.94 -11.65
N CYS A 76 -1.96 11.79 -11.39
CA CYS A 76 -2.99 12.60 -12.04
C CYS A 76 -2.80 14.10 -11.77
N THR A 77 -2.31 14.48 -10.59
CA THR A 77 -2.05 15.90 -10.26
C THR A 77 -0.82 16.44 -10.95
N ALA A 78 0.25 15.65 -11.00
CA ALA A 78 1.55 16.07 -11.55
C ALA A 78 1.62 15.99 -13.08
N THR A 79 0.79 15.15 -13.73
CA THR A 79 0.89 14.90 -15.17
C THR A 79 0.08 15.89 -15.99
N HIS A 80 0.73 16.50 -16.98
CA HIS A 80 0.09 17.28 -18.02
C HIS A 80 -0.08 16.42 -19.29
N ASN A 81 -1.31 16.11 -19.62
CA ASN A 81 -1.63 15.25 -20.75
C ASN A 81 -2.19 16.06 -21.92
N ARG A 82 -1.71 15.79 -23.13
CA ARG A 82 -2.27 16.29 -24.40
C ARG A 82 -2.82 15.11 -25.20
N ASN A 83 -4.01 15.29 -25.79
CA ASN A 83 -4.64 14.33 -26.72
C ASN A 83 -4.80 12.91 -26.16
N ILE A 84 -5.28 12.79 -24.94
CA ILE A 84 -5.53 11.49 -24.32
C ILE A 84 -6.73 10.84 -25.02
N GLN A 85 -6.52 9.62 -25.50
CA GLN A 85 -7.59 8.71 -25.88
C GLN A 85 -7.98 7.88 -24.65
N GLY A 86 -8.97 8.32 -23.91
CA GLY A 86 -9.39 7.66 -22.67
C GLY A 86 -9.38 8.59 -21.44
N GLY A 87 -9.59 8.02 -20.27
CA GLY A 87 -9.59 8.77 -19.02
C GLY A 87 -8.16 9.03 -18.49
N LYS A 88 -7.94 10.19 -17.87
CA LYS A 88 -6.65 10.53 -17.24
C LYS A 88 -6.20 9.48 -16.23
N ILE A 89 -7.14 8.92 -15.45
CA ILE A 89 -6.88 7.85 -14.48
C ILE A 89 -6.35 6.58 -15.18
N GLU A 90 -6.97 6.21 -16.30
CA GLU A 90 -6.55 5.03 -17.07
C GLU A 90 -5.10 5.14 -17.54
N GLU A 91 -4.71 6.29 -18.06
CA GLU A 91 -3.34 6.54 -18.50
C GLU A 91 -2.34 6.54 -17.32
N CYS A 92 -2.73 7.06 -16.15
CA CYS A 92 -1.91 6.98 -14.94
C CYS A 92 -1.72 5.51 -14.49
N VAL A 93 -2.78 4.71 -14.51
CA VAL A 93 -2.68 3.27 -14.17
C VAL A 93 -1.77 2.54 -15.16
N LYS A 94 -1.93 2.76 -16.47
CA LYS A 94 -1.03 2.20 -17.48
C LYS A 94 0.43 2.58 -17.24
N SER A 95 0.69 3.84 -16.88
CA SER A 95 2.03 4.33 -16.58
C SER A 95 2.68 3.58 -15.41
N VAL A 96 1.94 3.37 -14.30
CA VAL A 96 2.42 2.59 -13.15
C VAL A 96 2.80 1.17 -13.58
N LEU A 97 1.92 0.50 -14.33
CA LEU A 97 2.15 -0.86 -14.79
C LEU A 97 3.34 -0.98 -15.75
N GLN A 98 3.49 -0.02 -16.68
CA GLN A 98 4.58 0.00 -17.65
C GLN A 98 5.93 0.25 -17.00
N GLN A 99 5.98 1.14 -16.02
CA GLN A 99 7.21 1.47 -15.29
C GLN A 99 7.58 0.41 -14.24
N ARG A 100 6.66 -0.50 -13.92
CA ARG A 100 6.88 -1.59 -12.96
C ARG A 100 7.40 -1.11 -11.61
N THR A 101 6.97 0.05 -11.17
CA THR A 101 7.31 0.62 -9.87
C THR A 101 6.05 0.99 -9.11
N PHE A 102 6.10 0.92 -7.79
CA PHE A 102 4.97 1.29 -6.94
C PHE A 102 4.70 2.80 -6.94
N TYR A 103 5.74 3.62 -7.09
CA TYR A 103 5.63 5.07 -7.08
C TYR A 103 6.54 5.71 -8.12
N PRO A 104 6.05 5.93 -9.37
CA PRO A 104 6.88 6.37 -10.49
C PRO A 104 7.09 7.90 -10.56
N LEU A 105 6.63 8.66 -9.57
CA LEU A 105 6.71 10.13 -9.58
C LEU A 105 7.97 10.63 -8.86
N TYR A 106 8.83 11.39 -9.58
CA TYR A 106 9.97 12.08 -9.00
C TYR A 106 9.97 13.57 -9.42
N PRO A 107 10.15 14.53 -8.49
CA PRO A 107 10.11 14.34 -7.04
C PRO A 107 8.75 13.86 -6.55
N GLY A 108 8.74 13.13 -5.41
CA GLY A 108 7.50 12.65 -4.80
C GLY A 108 6.62 13.77 -4.28
N ASN A 109 5.36 13.45 -3.97
CA ASN A 109 4.46 14.38 -3.31
C ASN A 109 4.97 14.68 -1.88
N GLN A 110 4.92 15.94 -1.46
CA GLN A 110 5.33 16.34 -0.10
C GLN A 110 4.57 15.60 1.01
N ALA A 111 3.32 15.20 0.74
CA ALA A 111 2.53 14.41 1.68
C ALA A 111 2.90 12.91 1.73
N THR A 112 3.77 12.46 0.84
CA THR A 112 4.24 11.07 0.75
C THR A 112 5.76 11.07 0.82
N PRO A 113 6.35 11.04 2.01
CA PRO A 113 7.80 11.03 2.17
C PRO A 113 8.37 9.73 1.63
N ILE A 114 9.39 9.82 0.78
CA ILE A 114 10.05 8.66 0.15
C ILE A 114 11.54 8.77 0.37
N GLU A 115 12.13 7.70 0.86
CA GLU A 115 13.57 7.55 0.96
C GLU A 115 14.11 6.88 -0.30
N TRP A 116 14.50 7.70 -1.25
CA TRP A 116 14.86 7.26 -2.61
C TRP A 116 16.06 6.31 -2.66
N GLU A 117 16.92 6.35 -1.67
CA GLU A 117 18.08 5.43 -1.60
C GLU A 117 17.67 3.98 -1.28
N GLN A 118 16.50 3.79 -0.70
CA GLN A 118 15.98 2.48 -0.30
C GLN A 118 14.80 2.01 -1.17
N TYR A 119 14.23 2.90 -1.98
CA TYR A 119 13.09 2.64 -2.82
C TYR A 119 13.50 2.15 -4.21
#